data_de94efc22b8a22c7c5ac4578dccc7bbd
#
_entry.id   de94efc22b8a22c7c5ac4578dccc7bbd
#
_cell.length_a   1.000
_cell.length_b   1.000
_cell.length_c   1.000
_cell.angle_alpha   90.00
_cell.angle_beta   90.00
_cell.angle_gamma   90.00
#
_symmetry.space_group_name_H-M   'P 1'
#
loop_
_entity.id
_entity.type
_entity.pdbx_description
1 polymer ?
#
loop_
_entity_poly.entity_id
_entity_poly.type
_entity_poly.pdbx_seq_one_letter_code
_entity_poly.pdbx_strand_id
1 'polypeptide(L)'
;MLTQIINGQILTPQGWLKDGSVLISDGKILEVTNSDLAVIGAKVVDAKGMYIIPGFVAMNVHGGGGHDFKECTEEAFHSAIAAHMKHGATTIFPTLSSSPKESICKAVSICEKLMAEKDGPVLGLHVEGPYLNAKMAGNLYDVKNPDKEEYMSILESTNCIKRWDASPELPGAYDFARYLRSKGILAAITHTEAEFEDIKEAYAAGFTHAAQFYNAMPGFHKRREYKYEGTVESVFLMDDMTVEVIADGKHLPSTILRLVYKLKGVERTCLVTDALSYAASDVKPDEGSRIIIEDGVCKLADHSSLAGSIATMDVLVRTMVQKANVPLADAVRMASETPARLMGVSDRTGTLQRGKDADIIILDRNLTVRAVWSMGNLVPAANTLF
;
A
#
# COMPACT_ATOMS: atom_id res chain seq x y z
N MET A 1 18.47 -22.24 3.78
CA MET A 1 19.80 -21.88 3.20
C MET A 1 20.29 -20.65 3.92
N LEU A 2 21.59 -20.63 4.35
CA LEU A 2 22.16 -19.49 5.05
C LEU A 2 22.70 -18.48 4.02
N THR A 3 22.23 -17.21 4.09
CA THR A 3 22.66 -16.11 3.21
C THR A 3 23.12 -14.94 4.07
N GLN A 4 24.24 -14.33 3.71
CA GLN A 4 24.75 -13.14 4.36
C GLN A 4 24.90 -12.02 3.34
N ILE A 5 24.18 -10.89 3.56
CA ILE A 5 24.30 -9.67 2.75
C ILE A 5 25.25 -8.73 3.50
N ILE A 6 26.33 -8.29 2.84
CA ILE A 6 27.41 -7.49 3.44
C ILE A 6 27.64 -6.17 2.68
N ASN A 7 28.47 -5.31 3.25
CA ASN A 7 28.96 -4.06 2.61
C ASN A 7 27.83 -3.13 2.16
N GLY A 8 26.77 -2.99 2.94
CA GLY A 8 25.66 -2.09 2.64
C GLY A 8 25.37 -1.08 3.75
N GLN A 9 24.59 -0.06 3.41
CA GLN A 9 23.98 0.86 4.37
C GLN A 9 22.61 0.30 4.75
N ILE A 10 22.47 -0.23 5.95
CA ILE A 10 21.27 -0.93 6.40
C ILE A 10 20.35 0.05 7.13
N LEU A 11 19.09 0.13 6.72
CA LEU A 11 18.07 0.85 7.46
C LEU A 11 17.49 -0.03 8.56
N THR A 12 17.81 0.29 9.80
CA THR A 12 17.24 -0.32 11.01
C THR A 12 16.19 0.59 11.65
N PRO A 13 15.39 0.13 12.62
CA PRO A 13 14.49 0.99 13.39
C PRO A 13 15.21 2.15 14.10
N GLN A 14 16.48 1.95 14.46
CA GLN A 14 17.31 2.96 15.13
C GLN A 14 17.98 3.95 14.16
N GLY A 15 17.86 3.73 12.86
CA GLY A 15 18.47 4.52 11.81
C GLY A 15 19.46 3.75 10.95
N TRP A 16 20.29 4.47 10.21
CA TRP A 16 21.26 3.90 9.29
C TRP A 16 22.44 3.24 10.00
N LEU A 17 22.70 1.98 9.69
CA LEU A 17 23.86 1.21 10.09
C LEU A 17 24.80 1.13 8.88
N LYS A 18 26.02 1.68 9.02
CA LYS A 18 27.04 1.66 7.94
C LYS A 18 27.85 0.38 7.99
N ASP A 19 28.26 -0.09 6.82
CA ASP A 19 29.13 -1.24 6.64
C ASP A 19 28.63 -2.48 7.38
N GLY A 20 27.31 -2.62 7.45
CA GLY A 20 26.67 -3.69 8.19
C GLY A 20 26.46 -4.96 7.38
N SER A 21 25.99 -5.99 8.07
CA SER A 21 25.56 -7.24 7.46
C SER A 21 24.19 -7.69 7.96
N VAL A 22 23.43 -8.36 7.08
CA VAL A 22 22.18 -9.04 7.38
C VAL A 22 22.37 -10.52 7.15
N LEU A 23 22.14 -11.34 8.19
CA LEU A 23 22.19 -12.79 8.11
C LEU A 23 20.77 -13.35 8.00
N ILE A 24 20.53 -14.22 7.02
CA ILE A 24 19.24 -14.81 6.70
C ILE A 24 19.32 -16.32 6.76
N SER A 25 18.37 -16.98 7.41
CA SER A 25 18.13 -18.42 7.29
C SER A 25 16.66 -18.75 7.39
N ASP A 26 16.23 -19.74 6.63
CA ASP A 26 14.89 -20.32 6.69
C ASP A 26 13.77 -19.27 6.61
N GLY A 27 13.94 -18.30 5.72
CA GLY A 27 12.99 -17.23 5.48
C GLY A 27 13.01 -16.10 6.51
N LYS A 28 13.90 -16.16 7.51
CA LYS A 28 13.94 -15.19 8.63
C LYS A 28 15.27 -14.46 8.71
N ILE A 29 15.21 -13.23 9.22
CA ILE A 29 16.39 -12.47 9.62
C ILE A 29 16.92 -13.06 10.94
N LEU A 30 18.13 -13.60 10.91
CA LEU A 30 18.80 -14.11 12.10
C LEU A 30 19.53 -13.01 12.87
N GLU A 31 20.18 -12.08 12.15
CA GLU A 31 20.95 -11.02 12.76
C GLU A 31 21.08 -9.82 11.80
N VAL A 32 21.11 -8.62 12.36
CA VAL A 32 21.49 -7.38 11.70
C VAL A 32 22.57 -6.73 12.54
N THR A 33 23.77 -6.57 12.00
CA THR A 33 24.92 -6.12 12.78
C THR A 33 25.85 -5.22 11.97
N ASN A 34 26.63 -4.40 12.67
CA ASN A 34 27.73 -3.60 12.10
C ASN A 34 29.08 -4.32 12.14
N SER A 35 29.13 -5.55 12.58
CA SER A 35 30.36 -6.32 12.64
C SER A 35 30.55 -7.17 11.39
N ASP A 36 31.78 -7.26 10.97
CA ASP A 36 32.23 -8.11 9.85
C ASP A 36 32.31 -9.56 10.35
N LEU A 37 31.16 -10.23 10.40
CA LEU A 37 31.06 -11.63 10.82
C LEU A 37 31.38 -12.55 9.65
N ALA A 38 32.48 -13.27 9.74
CA ALA A 38 32.76 -14.41 8.84
C ALA A 38 31.82 -15.56 9.21
N VAL A 39 30.75 -15.79 8.48
CA VAL A 39 29.80 -16.90 8.73
C VAL A 39 30.11 -18.05 7.82
N ILE A 40 30.68 -19.13 8.42
CA ILE A 40 31.05 -20.33 7.68
C ILE A 40 29.81 -20.99 7.06
N GLY A 41 29.86 -21.26 5.75
CA GLY A 41 28.77 -21.91 5.01
C GLY A 41 27.67 -20.99 4.54
N ALA A 42 27.76 -19.69 4.80
CA ALA A 42 26.82 -18.72 4.23
C ALA A 42 27.15 -18.40 2.76
N LYS A 43 26.11 -18.27 1.94
CA LYS A 43 26.20 -17.61 0.62
C LYS A 43 26.36 -16.13 0.86
N VAL A 44 27.50 -15.56 0.49
CA VAL A 44 27.77 -14.12 0.66
C VAL A 44 27.26 -13.35 -0.54
N VAL A 45 26.56 -12.26 -0.27
CA VAL A 45 26.08 -11.26 -1.24
C VAL A 45 26.68 -9.91 -0.87
N ASP A 46 27.48 -9.34 -1.74
CA ASP A 46 28.09 -8.03 -1.55
C ASP A 46 27.15 -6.93 -2.09
N ALA A 47 26.63 -6.10 -1.18
CA ALA A 47 25.78 -4.95 -1.55
C ALA A 47 26.57 -3.75 -2.11
N LYS A 48 27.90 -3.82 -2.18
CA LYS A 48 28.76 -2.81 -2.86
C LYS A 48 28.49 -1.36 -2.41
N GLY A 49 28.22 -1.15 -1.13
CA GLY A 49 27.93 0.15 -0.53
C GLY A 49 26.54 0.71 -0.84
N MET A 50 25.64 -0.11 -1.42
CA MET A 50 24.25 0.25 -1.68
C MET A 50 23.40 0.24 -0.40
N TYR A 51 22.16 0.70 -0.51
CA TYR A 51 21.20 0.67 0.60
C TYR A 51 20.58 -0.71 0.73
N ILE A 52 20.53 -1.22 1.96
CA ILE A 52 19.80 -2.42 2.33
C ILE A 52 18.63 -1.98 3.20
N ILE A 53 17.42 -2.15 2.69
CA ILE A 53 16.19 -1.66 3.31
C ILE A 53 15.16 -2.78 3.48
N PRO A 54 14.16 -2.63 4.37
CA PRO A 54 13.05 -3.57 4.44
C PRO A 54 12.24 -3.57 3.15
N GLY A 55 11.61 -4.71 2.87
CA GLY A 55 10.64 -4.86 1.80
C GLY A 55 9.45 -3.93 1.98
N PHE A 56 8.86 -3.50 0.88
CA PHE A 56 7.70 -2.62 0.89
C PHE A 56 6.41 -3.39 1.16
N VAL A 57 5.46 -2.72 1.80
CA VAL A 57 4.12 -3.22 2.10
C VAL A 57 3.11 -2.48 1.22
N ALA A 58 2.63 -3.13 0.17
CA ALA A 58 1.61 -2.61 -0.73
C ALA A 58 0.22 -2.89 -0.15
N MET A 59 -0.39 -1.88 0.48
CA MET A 59 -1.67 -2.01 1.18
C MET A 59 -2.87 -1.49 0.38
N ASN A 60 -2.62 -0.87 -0.78
CA ASN A 60 -3.63 -0.43 -1.74
C ASN A 60 -3.06 -0.58 -3.17
N VAL A 61 -3.49 -1.63 -3.86
CA VAL A 61 -3.04 -2.01 -5.20
C VAL A 61 -4.11 -2.87 -5.88
N HIS A 62 -4.61 -2.45 -7.04
CA HIS A 62 -5.72 -3.11 -7.76
C HIS A 62 -5.26 -4.14 -8.77
N GLY A 63 -4.04 -4.00 -9.27
CA GLY A 63 -3.51 -4.90 -10.27
C GLY A 63 -2.08 -4.58 -10.69
N GLY A 64 -1.57 -5.31 -11.66
CA GLY A 64 -0.24 -5.17 -12.25
C GLY A 64 0.05 -6.31 -13.21
N GLY A 65 1.12 -6.21 -14.00
CA GLY A 65 1.51 -7.29 -14.91
C GLY A 65 0.48 -7.66 -15.97
N GLY A 66 -0.44 -6.75 -16.27
CA GLY A 66 -1.53 -6.96 -17.25
C GLY A 66 -2.84 -7.48 -16.64
N HIS A 67 -2.91 -7.71 -15.32
CA HIS A 67 -4.06 -8.31 -14.64
C HIS A 67 -4.59 -7.44 -13.49
N ASP A 68 -5.89 -7.51 -13.25
CA ASP A 68 -6.61 -6.85 -12.15
C ASP A 68 -7.14 -7.90 -11.16
N PHE A 69 -7.10 -7.60 -9.87
CA PHE A 69 -7.64 -8.51 -8.85
C PHE A 69 -9.16 -8.71 -8.97
N LYS A 70 -9.89 -7.79 -9.62
CA LYS A 70 -11.33 -7.96 -9.96
C LYS A 70 -11.61 -9.10 -10.95
N GLU A 71 -10.60 -9.59 -11.66
CA GLU A 71 -10.75 -10.77 -12.49
C GLU A 71 -11.11 -12.01 -11.67
N CYS A 72 -10.81 -12.00 -10.37
CA CYS A 72 -11.08 -13.08 -9.42
C CYS A 72 -10.61 -14.45 -9.93
N THR A 73 -9.40 -14.52 -10.48
CA THR A 73 -8.72 -15.74 -10.91
C THR A 73 -7.36 -15.88 -10.21
N GLU A 74 -6.93 -17.11 -9.92
CA GLU A 74 -5.61 -17.35 -9.32
C GLU A 74 -4.48 -16.82 -10.21
N GLU A 75 -4.62 -16.95 -11.55
CA GLU A 75 -3.66 -16.44 -12.52
C GLU A 75 -3.48 -14.91 -12.43
N ALA A 76 -4.58 -14.16 -12.35
CA ALA A 76 -4.54 -12.71 -12.22
C ALA A 76 -3.84 -12.29 -10.93
N PHE A 77 -4.15 -12.95 -9.81
CA PHE A 77 -3.51 -12.67 -8.52
C PHE A 77 -2.02 -12.94 -8.58
N HIS A 78 -1.59 -14.12 -9.04
CA HIS A 78 -0.17 -14.45 -9.15
C HIS A 78 0.59 -13.50 -10.07
N SER A 79 0.02 -13.15 -11.22
CA SER A 79 0.64 -12.24 -12.20
C SER A 79 0.84 -10.84 -11.63
N ALA A 80 -0.21 -10.27 -11.03
CA ALA A 80 -0.13 -8.94 -10.43
C ALA A 80 0.85 -8.91 -9.24
N ILE A 81 0.80 -9.90 -8.36
CA ILE A 81 1.73 -10.04 -7.23
C ILE A 81 3.17 -10.12 -7.72
N ALA A 82 3.46 -11.02 -8.67
CA ALA A 82 4.80 -11.20 -9.21
C ALA A 82 5.35 -9.92 -9.87
N ALA A 83 4.49 -9.14 -10.53
CA ALA A 83 4.86 -7.85 -11.12
C ALA A 83 5.33 -6.85 -10.04
N HIS A 84 4.58 -6.70 -8.96
CA HIS A 84 4.93 -5.78 -7.86
C HIS A 84 6.13 -6.25 -7.04
N MET A 85 6.32 -7.56 -6.87
CA MET A 85 7.49 -8.11 -6.16
C MET A 85 8.81 -7.71 -6.80
N LYS A 86 8.88 -7.62 -8.14
CA LYS A 86 10.07 -7.14 -8.87
C LYS A 86 10.49 -5.73 -8.49
N HIS A 87 9.54 -4.95 -7.98
CA HIS A 87 9.70 -3.56 -7.55
C HIS A 87 9.74 -3.39 -6.02
N GLY A 88 10.00 -4.48 -5.30
CA GLY A 88 10.23 -4.48 -3.86
C GLY A 88 9.00 -4.64 -2.97
N ALA A 89 7.80 -4.83 -3.51
CA ALA A 89 6.63 -5.15 -2.71
C ALA A 89 6.72 -6.62 -2.24
N THR A 90 7.20 -6.86 -1.04
CA THR A 90 7.35 -8.21 -0.45
C THR A 90 6.17 -8.60 0.41
N THR A 91 5.32 -7.64 0.77
CA THR A 91 4.03 -7.87 1.43
C THR A 91 2.96 -7.14 0.62
N ILE A 92 1.90 -7.85 0.26
CA ILE A 92 0.86 -7.33 -0.63
C ILE A 92 -0.52 -7.65 -0.03
N PHE A 93 -1.37 -6.63 0.00
CA PHE A 93 -2.80 -6.76 0.27
C PHE A 93 -3.53 -6.45 -1.04
N PRO A 94 -3.88 -7.49 -1.84
CA PRO A 94 -4.66 -7.30 -3.06
C PRO A 94 -5.90 -6.45 -2.76
N THR A 95 -6.19 -5.45 -3.61
CA THR A 95 -7.30 -4.53 -3.43
C THR A 95 -8.41 -4.85 -4.42
N LEU A 96 -9.56 -5.19 -3.90
CA LEU A 96 -10.76 -5.38 -4.71
C LEU A 96 -11.60 -4.09 -4.67
N SER A 97 -11.58 -3.34 -5.77
CA SER A 97 -12.39 -2.11 -5.88
C SER A 97 -13.84 -2.45 -6.12
N SER A 98 -14.77 -1.60 -5.67
CA SER A 98 -16.24 -1.69 -5.77
C SER A 98 -16.74 -2.92 -6.52
N SER A 99 -17.16 -3.93 -5.79
CA SER A 99 -17.51 -5.26 -6.34
C SER A 99 -18.72 -5.82 -5.62
N PRO A 100 -19.55 -6.64 -6.32
CA PRO A 100 -20.65 -7.34 -5.68
C PRO A 100 -20.13 -8.42 -4.72
N LYS A 101 -20.99 -8.83 -3.78
CA LYS A 101 -20.69 -9.83 -2.74
C LYS A 101 -20.03 -11.09 -3.29
N GLU A 102 -20.52 -11.60 -4.42
CA GLU A 102 -20.03 -12.82 -5.07
C GLU A 102 -18.55 -12.69 -5.47
N SER A 103 -18.15 -11.54 -6.00
CA SER A 103 -16.78 -11.26 -6.38
C SER A 103 -15.88 -11.10 -5.13
N ILE A 104 -16.39 -10.45 -4.08
CA ILE A 104 -15.67 -10.35 -2.80
C ILE A 104 -15.41 -11.75 -2.24
N CYS A 105 -16.42 -12.62 -2.21
CA CYS A 105 -16.26 -14.00 -1.71
C CYS A 105 -15.28 -14.83 -2.56
N LYS A 106 -15.26 -14.64 -3.89
CA LYS A 106 -14.27 -15.29 -4.77
C LYS A 106 -12.86 -14.81 -4.48
N ALA A 107 -12.66 -13.49 -4.37
CA ALA A 107 -11.36 -12.91 -4.04
C ALA A 107 -10.87 -13.37 -2.65
N VAL A 108 -11.75 -13.45 -1.66
CA VAL A 108 -11.47 -14.02 -0.33
C VAL A 108 -10.94 -15.44 -0.47
N SER A 109 -11.64 -16.32 -1.21
CA SER A 109 -11.21 -17.71 -1.39
C SER A 109 -9.83 -17.84 -2.03
N ILE A 110 -9.49 -16.97 -3.00
CA ILE A 110 -8.17 -16.94 -3.63
C ILE A 110 -7.14 -16.43 -2.63
N CYS A 111 -7.41 -15.33 -1.93
CA CYS A 111 -6.50 -14.79 -0.93
C CYS A 111 -6.20 -15.78 0.20
N GLU A 112 -7.18 -16.52 0.68
CA GLU A 112 -6.98 -17.54 1.72
C GLU A 112 -6.02 -18.65 1.26
N LYS A 113 -6.09 -19.06 -0.01
CA LYS A 113 -5.14 -20.01 -0.60
C LYS A 113 -3.73 -19.41 -0.63
N LEU A 114 -3.59 -18.17 -1.12
CA LEU A 114 -2.31 -17.47 -1.19
C LEU A 114 -1.71 -17.21 0.19
N MET A 115 -2.52 -16.89 1.20
CA MET A 115 -2.08 -16.73 2.58
C MET A 115 -1.60 -18.05 3.21
N ALA A 116 -2.09 -19.18 2.72
CA ALA A 116 -1.66 -20.50 3.17
C ALA A 116 -0.34 -20.96 2.53
N GLU A 117 0.14 -20.27 1.50
CA GLU A 117 1.45 -20.54 0.90
C GLU A 117 2.56 -20.21 1.89
N LYS A 118 3.50 -21.14 2.08
CA LYS A 118 4.56 -21.04 3.10
C LYS A 118 5.41 -19.77 2.96
N ASP A 119 5.70 -19.36 1.73
CA ASP A 119 6.60 -18.25 1.40
C ASP A 119 5.86 -17.19 0.54
N GLY A 120 4.54 -17.08 0.70
CA GLY A 120 3.69 -16.15 -0.06
C GLY A 120 3.69 -14.74 0.52
N PRO A 121 3.67 -13.71 -0.34
CA PRO A 121 3.69 -12.30 0.09
C PRO A 121 2.32 -11.76 0.52
N VAL A 122 1.23 -12.53 0.35
CA VAL A 122 -0.14 -12.09 0.67
C VAL A 122 -0.43 -12.30 2.14
N LEU A 123 -0.81 -11.23 2.86
CA LEU A 123 -1.15 -11.29 4.28
C LEU A 123 -2.61 -10.90 4.58
N GLY A 124 -3.42 -10.70 3.56
CA GLY A 124 -4.83 -10.38 3.65
C GLY A 124 -5.37 -9.69 2.40
N LEU A 125 -6.65 -9.39 2.42
CA LEU A 125 -7.38 -8.69 1.36
C LEU A 125 -7.77 -7.29 1.82
N HIS A 126 -7.67 -6.31 0.93
CA HIS A 126 -8.27 -4.99 1.04
C HIS A 126 -9.53 -4.93 0.16
N VAL A 127 -10.62 -4.42 0.70
CA VAL A 127 -11.87 -4.19 -0.03
C VAL A 127 -12.15 -2.69 -0.07
N GLU A 128 -12.14 -2.09 -1.25
CA GLU A 128 -12.48 -0.69 -1.47
C GLU A 128 -13.91 -0.56 -1.98
N GLY A 129 -14.82 -0.10 -1.13
CA GLY A 129 -16.26 -0.09 -1.44
C GLY A 129 -16.91 -1.48 -1.33
N PRO A 130 -18.10 -1.71 -1.89
CA PRO A 130 -18.94 -0.83 -2.71
C PRO A 130 -19.69 0.26 -1.93
N TYR A 131 -19.42 0.46 -0.66
CA TYR A 131 -20.10 1.41 0.22
C TYR A 131 -19.53 2.82 0.04
N LEU A 132 -19.75 3.41 -1.16
CA LEU A 132 -19.16 4.68 -1.58
C LEU A 132 -20.21 5.70 -1.96
N ASN A 133 -19.88 6.99 -1.78
CA ASN A 133 -20.71 8.09 -2.25
C ASN A 133 -20.70 8.15 -3.78
N ALA A 134 -21.86 8.01 -4.39
CA ALA A 134 -22.02 7.98 -5.84
C ALA A 134 -21.50 9.22 -6.56
N LYS A 135 -21.51 10.39 -5.90
CA LYS A 135 -20.97 11.63 -6.48
C LYS A 135 -19.46 11.65 -6.54
N MET A 136 -18.80 10.90 -5.65
CA MET A 136 -17.35 10.85 -5.51
C MET A 136 -16.75 9.53 -6.07
N ALA A 137 -17.58 8.64 -6.59
CA ALA A 137 -17.18 7.30 -7.02
C ALA A 137 -16.24 7.27 -8.24
N GLY A 138 -16.19 8.36 -9.04
CA GLY A 138 -15.31 8.42 -10.21
C GLY A 138 -15.64 7.34 -11.26
N ASN A 139 -14.73 6.41 -11.46
CA ASN A 139 -14.91 5.28 -12.38
C ASN A 139 -15.45 4.00 -11.70
N LEU A 140 -15.73 4.03 -10.40
CA LEU A 140 -16.27 2.90 -9.66
C LEU A 140 -17.79 2.74 -9.89
N TYR A 141 -18.24 1.50 -9.96
CA TYR A 141 -19.63 1.13 -10.26
C TYR A 141 -20.25 0.39 -9.09
N ASP A 142 -21.57 0.20 -9.16
CA ASP A 142 -22.34 -0.59 -8.19
C ASP A 142 -22.19 -0.11 -6.75
N VAL A 143 -22.00 1.22 -6.59
CA VAL A 143 -21.87 1.84 -5.28
C VAL A 143 -23.22 1.91 -4.57
N LYS A 144 -23.22 1.67 -3.26
CA LYS A 144 -24.41 1.59 -2.43
C LYS A 144 -24.12 1.97 -0.98
N ASN A 145 -25.16 2.09 -0.18
CA ASN A 145 -25.02 2.21 1.28
C ASN A 145 -24.56 0.88 1.91
N PRO A 146 -23.86 0.92 3.07
CA PRO A 146 -23.56 -0.27 3.84
C PRO A 146 -24.79 -1.12 4.15
N ASP A 147 -24.75 -2.39 3.75
CA ASP A 147 -25.77 -3.38 4.04
C ASP A 147 -25.28 -4.31 5.16
N LYS A 148 -25.98 -4.24 6.29
CA LYS A 148 -25.57 -4.93 7.52
C LYS A 148 -25.55 -6.45 7.35
N GLU A 149 -26.55 -7.02 6.71
CA GLU A 149 -26.63 -8.47 6.52
C GLU A 149 -25.52 -8.94 5.55
N GLU A 150 -25.26 -8.14 4.53
CA GLU A 150 -24.21 -8.43 3.54
C GLU A 150 -22.82 -8.43 4.18
N TYR A 151 -22.40 -7.30 4.80
CA TYR A 151 -21.04 -7.23 5.33
C TYR A 151 -20.82 -8.19 6.52
N MET A 152 -21.83 -8.40 7.36
CA MET A 152 -21.72 -9.39 8.44
C MET A 152 -21.53 -10.80 7.88
N SER A 153 -22.34 -11.20 6.91
CA SER A 153 -22.24 -12.53 6.30
C SER A 153 -20.88 -12.79 5.63
N ILE A 154 -20.26 -11.76 5.04
CA ILE A 154 -18.90 -11.86 4.47
C ILE A 154 -17.88 -12.01 5.61
N LEU A 155 -17.91 -11.10 6.59
CA LEU A 155 -16.88 -11.02 7.63
C LEU A 155 -16.99 -12.14 8.69
N GLU A 156 -18.11 -12.82 8.79
CA GLU A 156 -18.27 -14.01 9.62
C GLU A 156 -17.72 -15.27 8.94
N SER A 157 -17.61 -15.26 7.62
CA SER A 157 -17.11 -16.40 6.85
C SER A 157 -15.57 -16.43 6.70
N THR A 158 -14.86 -15.33 7.01
CA THR A 158 -13.41 -15.21 6.76
C THR A 158 -12.70 -14.30 7.74
N ASN A 159 -11.40 -14.55 7.93
CA ASN A 159 -10.44 -13.63 8.58
C ASN A 159 -9.45 -13.01 7.60
N CYS A 160 -9.67 -13.20 6.29
CA CYS A 160 -8.77 -12.75 5.23
C CYS A 160 -8.83 -11.23 5.03
N ILE A 161 -10.00 -10.60 5.20
CA ILE A 161 -10.16 -9.15 5.00
C ILE A 161 -9.49 -8.42 6.17
N LYS A 162 -8.50 -7.58 5.85
CA LYS A 162 -7.74 -6.79 6.83
C LYS A 162 -8.06 -5.31 6.79
N ARG A 163 -8.64 -4.85 5.67
CA ARG A 163 -9.06 -3.47 5.48
C ARG A 163 -10.32 -3.42 4.63
N TRP A 164 -11.24 -2.51 4.99
CA TRP A 164 -12.42 -2.22 4.20
C TRP A 164 -12.71 -0.72 4.21
N ASP A 165 -12.78 -0.13 3.03
CA ASP A 165 -12.94 1.31 2.84
C ASP A 165 -14.39 1.67 2.50
N ALA A 166 -14.88 2.79 3.05
CA ALA A 166 -16.22 3.30 2.78
C ALA A 166 -16.30 4.83 2.92
N SER A 167 -17.36 5.42 2.38
CA SER A 167 -17.70 6.83 2.58
C SER A 167 -18.46 6.98 3.90
N PRO A 168 -17.94 7.75 4.86
CA PRO A 168 -18.46 7.78 6.22
C PRO A 168 -19.83 8.47 6.36
N GLU A 169 -20.16 9.38 5.45
CA GLU A 169 -21.44 10.12 5.43
C GLU A 169 -22.63 9.26 5.00
N LEU A 170 -22.40 8.03 4.51
CA LEU A 170 -23.49 7.15 4.08
C LEU A 170 -24.31 6.62 5.26
N PRO A 171 -25.65 6.50 5.10
CA PRO A 171 -26.48 5.82 6.08
C PRO A 171 -25.96 4.42 6.43
N GLY A 172 -25.73 4.15 7.72
CA GLY A 172 -25.19 2.87 8.20
C GLY A 172 -23.66 2.76 8.24
N ALA A 173 -22.92 3.74 7.74
CA ALA A 173 -21.46 3.68 7.69
C ALA A 173 -20.81 3.66 9.08
N TYR A 174 -21.34 4.36 10.07
CA TYR A 174 -20.81 4.33 11.44
C TYR A 174 -21.02 2.97 12.12
N ASP A 175 -22.16 2.30 11.88
CA ASP A 175 -22.38 0.95 12.40
C ASP A 175 -21.44 -0.06 11.71
N PHE A 176 -21.22 0.09 10.42
CA PHE A 176 -20.24 -0.67 9.67
C PHE A 176 -18.83 -0.51 10.25
N ALA A 177 -18.38 0.73 10.48
CA ALA A 177 -17.06 0.99 11.06
C ALA A 177 -16.90 0.40 12.47
N ARG A 178 -17.94 0.52 13.34
CA ARG A 178 -17.95 -0.12 14.67
C ARG A 178 -17.79 -1.64 14.55
N TYR A 179 -18.46 -2.24 13.57
CA TYR A 179 -18.36 -3.68 13.35
C TYR A 179 -16.96 -4.07 12.87
N LEU A 180 -16.38 -3.37 11.89
CA LEU A 180 -15.00 -3.59 11.46
C LEU A 180 -14.01 -3.49 12.62
N ARG A 181 -14.11 -2.41 13.41
CA ARG A 181 -13.29 -2.22 14.61
C ARG A 181 -13.40 -3.37 15.58
N SER A 182 -14.60 -3.92 15.80
CA SER A 182 -14.82 -5.07 16.70
C SER A 182 -14.14 -6.35 16.22
N LYS A 183 -13.87 -6.44 14.91
CA LYS A 183 -13.15 -7.55 14.26
C LYS A 183 -11.64 -7.28 14.09
N GLY A 184 -11.15 -6.11 14.51
CA GLY A 184 -9.75 -5.70 14.29
C GLY A 184 -9.41 -5.42 12.83
N ILE A 185 -10.41 -5.06 12.02
CA ILE A 185 -10.26 -4.72 10.59
C ILE A 185 -10.14 -3.20 10.48
N LEU A 186 -9.18 -2.73 9.68
CA LEU A 186 -8.98 -1.32 9.41
C LEU A 186 -10.14 -0.77 8.59
N ALA A 187 -10.85 0.22 9.14
CA ALA A 187 -11.84 1.01 8.42
C ALA A 187 -11.19 2.31 7.92
N ALA A 188 -11.26 2.55 6.62
CA ALA A 188 -10.75 3.79 6.03
C ALA A 188 -11.86 4.58 5.33
N ILE A 189 -11.74 5.92 5.41
CA ILE A 189 -12.60 6.81 4.65
C ILE A 189 -12.07 6.96 3.23
N THR A 190 -12.95 6.92 2.25
CA THR A 190 -12.62 7.08 0.83
C THR A 190 -13.82 7.60 0.06
N HIS A 191 -13.60 8.20 -1.13
CA HIS A 191 -14.65 8.64 -2.04
C HIS A 191 -15.79 9.39 -1.34
N THR A 192 -15.50 10.46 -0.62
CA THR A 192 -16.36 11.08 0.36
C THR A 192 -16.53 12.59 0.12
N GLU A 193 -17.68 13.12 0.51
CA GLU A 193 -17.94 14.56 0.65
C GLU A 193 -17.97 15.01 2.13
N ALA A 194 -17.56 14.15 3.06
CA ALA A 194 -17.62 14.39 4.50
C ALA A 194 -16.85 15.65 4.92
N GLU A 195 -17.45 16.43 5.81
CA GLU A 195 -16.87 17.62 6.43
C GLU A 195 -16.43 17.32 7.87
N PHE A 196 -16.00 18.33 8.61
CA PHE A 196 -15.34 18.15 9.90
C PHE A 196 -16.17 17.36 10.93
N GLU A 197 -17.45 17.68 11.08
CA GLU A 197 -18.30 16.95 12.06
C GLU A 197 -18.53 15.50 11.63
N ASP A 198 -18.71 15.23 10.32
CA ASP A 198 -18.81 13.86 9.81
C ASP A 198 -17.52 13.07 10.09
N ILE A 199 -16.34 13.67 9.84
CA ILE A 199 -15.04 13.04 10.07
C ILE A 199 -14.81 12.75 11.55
N LYS A 200 -15.20 13.64 12.43
CA LYS A 200 -15.10 13.47 13.87
C LYS A 200 -15.98 12.32 14.37
N GLU A 201 -17.23 12.23 13.90
CA GLU A 201 -18.13 11.13 14.22
C GLU A 201 -17.65 9.80 13.61
N ALA A 202 -17.17 9.84 12.36
CA ALA A 202 -16.57 8.69 11.69
C ALA A 202 -15.36 8.14 12.46
N TYR A 203 -14.48 9.03 12.94
CA TYR A 203 -13.34 8.63 13.76
C TYR A 203 -13.78 7.97 15.07
N ALA A 204 -14.75 8.54 15.76
CA ALA A 204 -15.32 7.96 16.96
C ALA A 204 -15.96 6.58 16.71
N ALA A 205 -16.55 6.39 15.51
CA ALA A 205 -17.12 5.12 15.09
C ALA A 205 -16.07 4.06 14.76
N GLY A 206 -14.85 4.46 14.32
CA GLY A 206 -13.76 3.52 14.02
C GLY A 206 -13.06 3.72 12.69
N PHE A 207 -13.43 4.71 11.89
CA PHE A 207 -12.65 5.12 10.71
C PHE A 207 -11.39 5.85 11.17
N THR A 208 -10.25 5.17 11.11
CA THR A 208 -8.98 5.71 11.64
C THR A 208 -7.95 6.01 10.56
N HIS A 209 -8.32 5.81 9.29
CA HIS A 209 -7.46 6.00 8.13
C HIS A 209 -8.19 6.76 7.03
N ALA A 210 -7.46 7.58 6.26
CA ALA A 210 -7.97 8.22 5.06
C ALA A 210 -7.24 7.66 3.84
N ALA A 211 -7.98 6.93 3.01
CA ALA A 211 -7.49 6.32 1.79
C ALA A 211 -7.23 7.37 0.71
N GLN A 212 -6.23 7.10 -0.15
CA GLN A 212 -5.89 7.94 -1.31
C GLN A 212 -6.03 9.46 -1.05
N PHE A 213 -5.49 9.90 0.06
CA PHE A 213 -5.70 11.24 0.63
C PHE A 213 -5.49 12.36 -0.39
N TYR A 214 -6.39 13.33 -0.44
CA TYR A 214 -6.62 14.35 -1.47
C TYR A 214 -7.35 13.87 -2.73
N ASN A 215 -7.40 12.57 -3.03
CA ASN A 215 -8.12 12.09 -4.19
C ASN A 215 -9.54 11.68 -3.80
N ALA A 216 -10.51 11.98 -4.66
CA ALA A 216 -11.93 11.69 -4.44
C ALA A 216 -12.47 12.18 -3.07
N MET A 217 -12.00 13.36 -2.62
CA MET A 217 -12.47 14.05 -1.41
C MET A 217 -12.28 15.56 -1.54
N PRO A 218 -13.18 16.38 -0.95
CA PRO A 218 -13.06 17.83 -1.03
C PRO A 218 -11.94 18.34 -0.12
N GLY A 219 -11.24 19.37 -0.59
CA GLY A 219 -10.43 20.25 0.24
C GLY A 219 -11.17 21.56 0.54
N PHE A 220 -10.42 22.51 1.09
CA PHE A 220 -10.90 23.86 1.38
C PHE A 220 -11.62 24.46 0.18
N HIS A 221 -12.85 24.90 0.38
CA HIS A 221 -13.70 25.40 -0.70
C HIS A 221 -14.57 26.57 -0.27
N LYS A 222 -15.29 27.13 -1.24
CA LYS A 222 -16.18 28.26 -1.04
C LYS A 222 -17.60 27.89 -1.44
N ARG A 223 -18.58 28.20 -0.54
CA ARG A 223 -20.01 28.13 -0.83
C ARG A 223 -20.57 29.56 -0.72
N ARG A 224 -20.98 30.14 -1.83
CA ARG A 224 -21.33 31.57 -1.93
C ARG A 224 -20.17 32.43 -1.44
N GLU A 225 -20.38 33.31 -0.45
CA GLU A 225 -19.38 34.19 0.16
C GLU A 225 -18.55 33.55 1.28
N TYR A 226 -19.03 32.43 1.85
CA TYR A 226 -18.40 31.76 3.00
C TYR A 226 -17.39 30.69 2.57
N LYS A 227 -16.43 30.44 3.45
CA LYS A 227 -15.40 29.43 3.28
C LYS A 227 -15.66 28.26 4.20
N TYR A 228 -15.37 27.06 3.70
CA TYR A 228 -15.57 25.80 4.41
C TYR A 228 -14.33 24.94 4.25
N GLU A 229 -14.05 24.18 5.29
CA GLU A 229 -13.13 23.06 5.24
C GLU A 229 -13.76 21.91 4.43
N GLY A 230 -12.91 21.08 3.88
CA GLY A 230 -13.32 19.81 3.32
C GLY A 230 -12.79 18.64 4.15
N THR A 231 -12.91 17.44 3.61
CA THR A 231 -12.35 16.21 4.22
C THR A 231 -10.86 16.35 4.49
N VAL A 232 -10.12 16.99 3.58
CA VAL A 232 -8.65 17.12 3.68
C VAL A 232 -8.26 17.88 4.94
N GLU A 233 -8.80 19.07 5.17
CA GLU A 233 -8.50 19.87 6.36
C GLU A 233 -8.98 19.18 7.63
N SER A 234 -10.15 18.55 7.56
CA SER A 234 -10.73 17.81 8.67
C SER A 234 -9.84 16.66 9.13
N VAL A 235 -9.31 15.88 8.18
CA VAL A 235 -8.36 14.79 8.47
C VAL A 235 -7.04 15.32 9.04
N PHE A 236 -6.55 16.48 8.58
CA PHE A 236 -5.36 17.10 9.17
C PHE A 236 -5.57 17.49 10.64
N LEU A 237 -6.76 17.92 11.02
CA LEU A 237 -7.11 18.30 12.39
C LEU A 237 -7.28 17.08 13.32
N MET A 238 -7.47 15.88 12.78
CA MET A 238 -7.54 14.64 13.54
C MET A 238 -6.14 14.08 13.73
N ASP A 239 -5.46 14.42 14.83
CA ASP A 239 -4.06 14.11 15.07
C ASP A 239 -3.71 12.62 14.90
N ASP A 240 -4.55 11.72 15.42
CA ASP A 240 -4.30 10.27 15.40
C ASP A 240 -4.76 9.58 14.12
N MET A 241 -5.46 10.30 13.23
CA MET A 241 -5.90 9.74 11.96
C MET A 241 -4.73 9.58 10.99
N THR A 242 -4.54 8.38 10.48
CA THR A 242 -3.50 8.07 9.49
C THR A 242 -4.00 8.36 8.08
N VAL A 243 -3.07 8.54 7.15
CA VAL A 243 -3.38 8.81 5.74
C VAL A 243 -2.51 7.96 4.82
N GLU A 244 -3.00 7.67 3.63
CA GLU A 244 -2.16 7.16 2.57
C GLU A 244 -2.16 8.12 1.37
N VAL A 245 -1.03 8.21 0.68
CA VAL A 245 -0.87 9.08 -0.49
C VAL A 245 -0.37 8.29 -1.69
N ILE A 246 -0.96 8.57 -2.86
CA ILE A 246 -0.47 8.07 -4.14
C ILE A 246 0.72 8.95 -4.55
N ALA A 247 1.93 8.48 -4.21
CA ALA A 247 3.15 9.27 -4.35
C ALA A 247 3.84 9.09 -5.72
N ASP A 248 3.08 8.90 -6.78
CA ASP A 248 3.59 8.72 -8.15
C ASP A 248 4.10 10.02 -8.80
N GLY A 249 3.83 11.17 -8.17
CA GLY A 249 4.17 12.51 -8.67
C GLY A 249 3.28 12.97 -9.82
N LYS A 250 2.11 12.34 -9.98
CA LYS A 250 1.06 12.65 -10.96
C LYS A 250 -0.26 12.97 -10.26
N HIS A 251 -0.70 12.11 -9.32
CA HIS A 251 -1.88 12.33 -8.51
C HIS A 251 -1.73 13.55 -7.61
N LEU A 252 -0.59 13.70 -6.97
CA LEU A 252 -0.30 14.84 -6.11
C LEU A 252 0.99 15.56 -6.54
N PRO A 253 0.98 16.90 -6.57
CA PRO A 253 2.20 17.67 -6.71
C PRO A 253 3.19 17.36 -5.57
N SER A 254 4.47 17.39 -5.85
CA SER A 254 5.51 17.11 -4.84
C SER A 254 5.43 18.05 -3.62
N THR A 255 4.94 19.26 -3.81
CA THR A 255 4.68 20.23 -2.73
C THR A 255 3.59 19.76 -1.77
N ILE A 256 2.53 19.14 -2.28
CA ILE A 256 1.46 18.56 -1.45
C ILE A 256 1.96 17.28 -0.76
N LEU A 257 2.68 16.41 -1.44
CA LEU A 257 3.31 15.25 -0.81
C LEU A 257 4.22 15.68 0.37
N ARG A 258 5.00 16.74 0.19
CA ARG A 258 5.82 17.31 1.26
C ARG A 258 4.98 17.94 2.39
N LEU A 259 3.85 18.56 2.06
CA LEU A 259 2.94 19.13 3.06
C LEU A 259 2.35 18.04 3.94
N VAL A 260 1.87 16.94 3.35
CA VAL A 260 1.34 15.77 4.08
C VAL A 260 2.42 15.20 5.00
N TYR A 261 3.63 14.96 4.49
CA TYR A 261 4.76 14.52 5.30
C TYR A 261 5.04 15.43 6.48
N LYS A 262 4.99 16.76 6.29
CA LYS A 262 5.24 17.74 7.38
C LYS A 262 4.16 17.75 8.44
N LEU A 263 2.90 17.58 8.05
CA LEU A 263 1.75 17.69 8.96
C LEU A 263 1.42 16.36 9.65
N LYS A 264 1.45 15.25 8.92
CA LYS A 264 1.14 13.92 9.46
C LYS A 264 2.38 13.17 9.96
N GLY A 265 3.54 13.45 9.41
CA GLY A 265 4.79 12.77 9.78
C GLY A 265 4.86 11.33 9.26
N VAL A 266 5.99 10.68 9.55
CA VAL A 266 6.30 9.31 9.10
C VAL A 266 5.33 8.30 9.68
N GLU A 267 5.01 8.44 10.96
CA GLU A 267 4.20 7.48 11.72
C GLU A 267 2.74 7.40 11.26
N ARG A 268 2.26 8.42 10.54
CA ARG A 268 0.85 8.53 10.14
C ARG A 268 0.64 8.67 8.63
N THR A 269 1.71 8.52 7.85
CA THR A 269 1.64 8.57 6.38
C THR A 269 2.09 7.24 5.78
N CYS A 270 1.26 6.64 4.93
CA CYS A 270 1.61 5.48 4.10
C CYS A 270 1.77 5.90 2.64
N LEU A 271 2.69 5.25 1.94
CA LEU A 271 2.80 5.38 0.49
C LEU A 271 2.05 4.21 -0.16
N VAL A 272 1.17 4.52 -1.10
CA VAL A 272 0.40 3.52 -1.85
C VAL A 272 0.48 3.77 -3.34
N THR A 273 0.39 2.70 -4.10
CA THR A 273 0.45 2.77 -5.56
C THR A 273 -0.89 3.13 -6.18
N ASP A 274 -1.99 2.60 -5.64
CA ASP A 274 -3.29 2.65 -6.30
C ASP A 274 -3.18 2.17 -7.77
N ALA A 275 -2.32 1.15 -7.98
CA ALA A 275 -1.89 0.70 -9.28
C ALA A 275 -2.95 -0.18 -9.95
N LEU A 276 -3.24 0.09 -11.21
CA LEU A 276 -4.11 -0.72 -12.04
C LEU A 276 -3.32 -1.86 -12.73
N SER A 277 -4.02 -2.70 -13.48
CA SER A 277 -3.44 -3.82 -14.26
C SER A 277 -2.25 -3.44 -15.14
N TYR A 278 -2.19 -2.19 -15.56
CA TYR A 278 -1.14 -1.67 -16.45
C TYR A 278 0.21 -1.43 -15.75
N ALA A 279 0.26 -1.44 -14.42
CA ALA A 279 1.51 -1.25 -13.68
C ALA A 279 2.48 -2.41 -13.92
N ALA A 280 3.77 -2.08 -14.06
CA ALA A 280 4.83 -3.06 -14.35
C ALA A 280 4.49 -4.01 -15.53
N SER A 281 3.87 -3.47 -16.58
CA SER A 281 3.38 -4.20 -17.75
C SER A 281 3.57 -3.39 -19.03
N ASP A 282 3.68 -4.08 -20.15
CA ASP A 282 3.63 -3.49 -21.51
C ASP A 282 2.20 -3.46 -22.07
N VAL A 283 1.23 -4.01 -21.34
CA VAL A 283 -0.19 -4.00 -21.73
C VAL A 283 -0.72 -2.57 -21.72
N LYS A 284 -1.50 -2.25 -22.74
CA LYS A 284 -2.17 -0.95 -22.88
C LYS A 284 -3.67 -1.13 -22.86
N PRO A 285 -4.43 -0.08 -22.47
CA PRO A 285 -5.87 -0.09 -22.61
C PRO A 285 -6.29 -0.39 -24.05
N ASP A 286 -7.37 -1.15 -24.22
CA ASP A 286 -7.97 -1.42 -25.52
C ASP A 286 -8.48 -0.16 -26.20
N GLU A 287 -8.58 -0.17 -27.52
CA GLU A 287 -9.18 0.92 -28.30
C GLU A 287 -10.63 1.12 -27.88
N GLY A 288 -11.00 2.36 -27.53
CA GLY A 288 -12.32 2.69 -27.01
C GLY A 288 -12.51 2.42 -25.51
N SER A 289 -11.46 2.00 -24.80
CA SER A 289 -11.49 1.91 -23.34
C SER A 289 -11.86 3.25 -22.69
N ARG A 290 -12.58 3.19 -21.59
CA ARG A 290 -12.84 4.37 -20.74
C ARG A 290 -11.59 4.88 -20.03
N ILE A 291 -10.54 4.06 -19.92
CA ILE A 291 -9.26 4.41 -19.32
C ILE A 291 -8.22 4.51 -20.44
N ILE A 292 -7.44 5.57 -20.41
CA ILE A 292 -6.27 5.78 -21.28
C ILE A 292 -5.03 5.98 -20.43
N ILE A 293 -3.85 5.73 -21.00
CA ILE A 293 -2.57 6.01 -20.36
C ILE A 293 -1.91 7.18 -21.08
N GLU A 294 -1.79 8.29 -20.37
CA GLU A 294 -1.07 9.48 -20.83
C GLU A 294 -0.21 10.06 -19.72
N ASP A 295 0.90 10.69 -20.08
CA ASP A 295 1.84 11.31 -19.12
C ASP A 295 2.32 10.37 -18.01
N GLY A 296 2.25 9.05 -18.22
CA GLY A 296 2.65 8.04 -17.25
C GLY A 296 1.65 7.83 -16.10
N VAL A 297 0.36 8.05 -16.35
CA VAL A 297 -0.73 7.82 -15.40
C VAL A 297 -2.00 7.39 -16.14
N CYS A 298 -2.88 6.66 -15.46
CA CYS A 298 -4.20 6.33 -15.99
C CYS A 298 -5.15 7.52 -15.84
N LYS A 299 -5.90 7.83 -16.92
CA LYS A 299 -6.92 8.89 -16.96
C LYS A 299 -8.21 8.32 -17.50
N LEU A 300 -9.33 8.94 -17.17
CA LEU A 300 -10.56 8.73 -17.93
C LEU A 300 -10.39 9.31 -19.34
N ALA A 301 -10.95 8.62 -20.35
CA ALA A 301 -10.82 9.01 -21.75
C ALA A 301 -11.41 10.39 -22.08
N ASP A 302 -12.35 10.87 -21.25
CA ASP A 302 -12.94 12.21 -21.34
C ASP A 302 -12.10 13.29 -20.59
N HIS A 303 -10.96 12.92 -20.03
CA HIS A 303 -10.06 13.77 -19.23
C HIS A 303 -10.72 14.43 -18.00
N SER A 304 -11.83 13.90 -17.50
CA SER A 304 -12.52 14.45 -16.33
C SER A 304 -11.78 14.16 -15.01
N SER A 305 -11.02 13.06 -14.93
CA SER A 305 -10.24 12.69 -13.75
C SER A 305 -9.09 11.70 -14.05
N LEU A 306 -8.18 11.55 -13.11
CA LEU A 306 -7.30 10.40 -13.03
C LEU A 306 -8.11 9.16 -12.65
N ALA A 307 -7.61 7.98 -13.00
CA ALA A 307 -8.31 6.71 -12.85
C ALA A 307 -7.43 5.63 -12.21
N GLY A 308 -6.53 6.02 -11.33
CA GLY A 308 -5.51 5.16 -10.73
C GLY A 308 -4.13 5.31 -11.37
N SER A 309 -3.14 4.61 -10.86
CA SER A 309 -1.74 4.75 -11.30
C SER A 309 -1.21 3.54 -12.08
N ILE A 310 -0.03 3.73 -12.65
CA ILE A 310 0.82 2.65 -13.17
C ILE A 310 2.14 2.57 -12.39
N ALA A 311 2.21 3.24 -11.24
CA ALA A 311 3.41 3.31 -10.44
C ALA A 311 3.64 2.03 -9.64
N THR A 312 4.91 1.78 -9.32
CA THR A 312 5.36 0.72 -8.43
C THR A 312 5.94 1.33 -7.15
N MET A 313 6.07 0.54 -6.07
CA MET A 313 6.47 1.04 -4.76
C MET A 313 7.83 1.76 -4.75
N ASP A 314 8.80 1.31 -5.55
CA ASP A 314 10.11 1.95 -5.70
C ASP A 314 10.02 3.35 -6.34
N VAL A 315 9.07 3.55 -7.27
CA VAL A 315 8.77 4.87 -7.87
C VAL A 315 8.27 5.84 -6.80
N LEU A 316 7.40 5.38 -5.88
CA LEU A 316 6.86 6.21 -4.81
C LEU A 316 7.96 6.71 -3.87
N VAL A 317 8.81 5.79 -3.40
CA VAL A 317 9.95 6.13 -2.53
C VAL A 317 10.89 7.12 -3.25
N ARG A 318 11.21 6.85 -4.51
CA ARG A 318 12.05 7.74 -5.34
C ARG A 318 11.43 9.12 -5.50
N THR A 319 10.12 9.21 -5.74
CA THR A 319 9.39 10.48 -5.86
C THR A 319 9.42 11.26 -4.55
N MET A 320 9.16 10.62 -3.41
CA MET A 320 9.22 11.27 -2.10
C MET A 320 10.61 11.85 -1.83
N VAL A 321 11.68 11.09 -2.13
CA VAL A 321 13.05 11.55 -1.89
C VAL A 321 13.47 12.63 -2.87
N GLN A 322 13.34 12.38 -4.17
CA GLN A 322 13.94 13.23 -5.20
C GLN A 322 13.10 14.46 -5.55
N LYS A 323 11.76 14.37 -5.42
CA LYS A 323 10.84 15.45 -5.80
C LYS A 323 10.21 16.15 -4.58
N ALA A 324 9.82 15.42 -3.56
CA ALA A 324 9.24 15.99 -2.36
C ALA A 324 10.28 16.34 -1.27
N ASN A 325 11.56 16.01 -1.49
CA ASN A 325 12.66 16.28 -0.57
C ASN A 325 12.42 15.73 0.84
N VAL A 326 11.96 14.47 0.90
CA VAL A 326 11.79 13.69 2.12
C VAL A 326 13.04 12.83 2.35
N PRO A 327 13.57 12.71 3.58
CA PRO A 327 14.69 11.82 3.85
C PRO A 327 14.42 10.38 3.42
N LEU A 328 15.41 9.69 2.84
CA LEU A 328 15.25 8.32 2.36
C LEU A 328 14.73 7.37 3.45
N ALA A 329 15.27 7.47 4.67
CA ALA A 329 14.81 6.64 5.79
C ALA A 329 13.31 6.80 6.04
N ASP A 330 12.81 8.04 6.00
CA ASP A 330 11.41 8.35 6.24
C ASP A 330 10.52 7.87 5.09
N ALA A 331 10.94 8.08 3.84
CA ALA A 331 10.23 7.57 2.66
C ALA A 331 10.11 6.04 2.69
N VAL A 332 11.19 5.33 3.07
CA VAL A 332 11.17 3.87 3.21
C VAL A 332 10.24 3.45 4.35
N ARG A 333 10.27 4.12 5.51
CA ARG A 333 9.38 3.80 6.64
C ARG A 333 7.91 3.99 6.27
N MET A 334 7.56 5.04 5.54
CA MET A 334 6.20 5.27 5.03
C MET A 334 5.76 4.21 4.00
N ALA A 335 6.69 3.50 3.37
CA ALA A 335 6.43 2.41 2.42
C ALA A 335 6.52 1.01 3.05
N SER A 336 6.99 0.87 4.29
CA SER A 336 7.27 -0.42 4.93
C SER A 336 6.77 -0.50 6.37
N GLU A 337 7.40 0.18 7.31
CA GLU A 337 7.12 0.10 8.76
C GLU A 337 5.72 0.61 9.10
N THR A 338 5.36 1.80 8.60
CA THR A 338 4.07 2.43 8.88
C THR A 338 2.88 1.62 8.34
N PRO A 339 2.85 1.19 7.06
CA PRO A 339 1.78 0.32 6.57
C PRO A 339 1.78 -1.06 7.23
N ALA A 340 2.93 -1.65 7.58
CA ALA A 340 2.99 -2.91 8.31
C ALA A 340 2.31 -2.82 9.67
N ARG A 341 2.53 -1.73 10.40
CA ARG A 341 1.89 -1.46 11.69
C ARG A 341 0.39 -1.24 11.52
N LEU A 342 -0.02 -0.46 10.54
CA LEU A 342 -1.42 -0.15 10.28
C LEU A 342 -2.22 -1.39 9.88
N MET A 343 -1.63 -2.27 9.07
CA MET A 343 -2.26 -3.53 8.64
C MET A 343 -2.11 -4.68 9.66
N GLY A 344 -1.51 -4.43 10.83
CA GLY A 344 -1.39 -5.40 11.91
C GLY A 344 -0.40 -6.56 11.62
N VAL A 345 0.63 -6.32 10.79
CA VAL A 345 1.62 -7.33 10.39
C VAL A 345 3.06 -6.97 10.77
N SER A 346 3.22 -5.97 11.66
CA SER A 346 4.54 -5.47 12.08
C SER A 346 5.37 -6.47 12.88
N ASP A 347 4.78 -7.52 13.42
CA ASP A 347 5.49 -8.65 14.03
C ASP A 347 6.24 -9.49 13.00
N ARG A 348 5.80 -9.49 11.75
CA ARG A 348 6.38 -10.27 10.65
C ARG A 348 7.32 -9.47 9.76
N THR A 349 6.94 -8.25 9.36
CA THR A 349 7.60 -7.49 8.29
C THR A 349 7.72 -5.99 8.60
N GLY A 350 8.12 -5.17 7.64
CA GLY A 350 8.19 -3.71 7.70
C GLY A 350 9.49 -3.14 8.25
N THR A 351 10.33 -3.93 8.93
CA THR A 351 11.64 -3.50 9.44
C THR A 351 12.66 -4.63 9.39
N LEU A 352 13.95 -4.29 9.26
CA LEU A 352 15.04 -5.26 9.34
C LEU A 352 15.41 -5.52 10.80
N GLN A 353 14.77 -6.53 11.39
CA GLN A 353 14.99 -6.96 12.78
C GLN A 353 15.03 -8.49 12.88
N ARG A 354 15.81 -8.98 13.83
CA ARG A 354 15.90 -10.41 14.14
C ARG A 354 14.51 -11.02 14.37
N GLY A 355 14.28 -12.17 13.76
CA GLY A 355 13.06 -12.98 13.87
C GLY A 355 11.97 -12.62 12.87
N LYS A 356 12.03 -11.44 12.23
CA LYS A 356 11.10 -11.06 11.17
C LYS A 356 11.38 -11.80 9.87
N ASP A 357 10.42 -11.80 8.97
CA ASP A 357 10.56 -12.30 7.62
C ASP A 357 11.72 -11.60 6.92
N ALA A 358 12.52 -12.35 6.19
CA ALA A 358 13.65 -11.79 5.45
C ALA A 358 13.19 -11.13 4.16
N ASP A 359 12.44 -10.04 4.33
CA ASP A 359 11.92 -9.15 3.30
C ASP A 359 12.89 -7.98 3.13
N ILE A 360 13.73 -8.06 2.09
CA ILE A 360 14.89 -7.18 1.95
C ILE A 360 14.99 -6.67 0.52
N ILE A 361 15.29 -5.39 0.40
CA ILE A 361 15.57 -4.74 -0.89
C ILE A 361 16.98 -4.18 -0.87
N ILE A 362 17.71 -4.33 -1.96
CA ILE A 362 18.93 -3.59 -2.24
C ILE A 362 18.59 -2.49 -3.25
N LEU A 363 18.80 -1.22 -2.87
CA LEU A 363 18.67 -0.06 -3.76
C LEU A 363 20.05 0.53 -4.06
N ASP A 364 20.28 0.90 -5.30
CA ASP A 364 21.45 1.70 -5.65
C ASP A 364 21.31 3.17 -5.24
N ARG A 365 22.33 3.98 -5.55
CA ARG A 365 22.34 5.41 -5.22
C ARG A 365 21.29 6.24 -5.96
N ASN A 366 20.76 5.72 -7.08
CA ASN A 366 19.65 6.32 -7.82
C ASN A 366 18.29 5.85 -7.33
N LEU A 367 18.25 5.06 -6.26
CA LEU A 367 17.05 4.43 -5.68
C LEU A 367 16.38 3.46 -6.65
N THR A 368 17.16 2.78 -7.46
CA THR A 368 16.69 1.69 -8.33
C THR A 368 16.85 0.37 -7.61
N VAL A 369 15.84 -0.48 -7.66
CA VAL A 369 15.88 -1.83 -7.10
C VAL A 369 16.92 -2.68 -7.85
N ARG A 370 17.84 -3.29 -7.11
CA ARG A 370 18.90 -4.16 -7.64
C ARG A 370 18.73 -5.60 -7.27
N ALA A 371 18.14 -5.87 -6.12
CA ALA A 371 17.74 -7.22 -5.69
C ALA A 371 16.62 -7.11 -4.67
N VAL A 372 15.78 -8.13 -4.64
CA VAL A 372 14.69 -8.30 -3.67
C VAL A 372 14.71 -9.70 -3.10
N TRP A 373 14.65 -9.82 -1.79
CA TRP A 373 14.34 -11.07 -1.10
C TRP A 373 12.94 -10.95 -0.49
N SER A 374 12.11 -11.94 -0.74
CA SER A 374 10.82 -12.12 -0.07
C SER A 374 10.91 -13.41 0.74
N MET A 375 10.70 -13.29 2.05
CA MET A 375 10.84 -14.42 2.98
C MET A 375 12.14 -15.22 2.75
N GLY A 376 13.24 -14.50 2.55
CA GLY A 376 14.56 -15.07 2.32
C GLY A 376 14.83 -15.66 0.94
N ASN A 377 13.84 -15.72 0.08
CA ASN A 377 13.97 -16.18 -1.30
C ASN A 377 14.25 -15.00 -2.23
N LEU A 378 15.32 -15.11 -3.02
CA LEU A 378 15.68 -14.10 -4.01
C LEU A 378 14.63 -14.10 -5.13
N VAL A 379 14.07 -12.93 -5.43
CA VAL A 379 13.15 -12.71 -6.57
C VAL A 379 13.98 -12.59 -7.85
N PRO A 380 13.98 -13.60 -8.73
CA PRO A 380 14.97 -13.68 -9.83
C PRO A 380 14.87 -12.49 -10.80
N ALA A 381 13.65 -12.06 -11.13
CA ALA A 381 13.40 -10.98 -12.08
C ALA A 381 13.73 -9.57 -11.54
N ALA A 382 13.96 -9.44 -10.22
CA ALA A 382 14.40 -8.21 -9.58
C ALA A 382 15.92 -8.16 -9.37
N ASN A 383 16.63 -9.22 -9.74
CA ASN A 383 18.06 -9.33 -9.48
C ASN A 383 18.89 -8.83 -10.66
N THR A 384 19.57 -7.72 -10.47
CA THR A 384 20.54 -7.14 -11.41
C THR A 384 21.93 -6.98 -10.77
N LEU A 385 22.18 -7.62 -9.63
CA LEU A 385 23.47 -7.58 -8.91
C LEU A 385 24.48 -8.59 -9.44
N PHE A 386 24.01 -9.69 -10.03
CA PHE A 386 24.80 -10.82 -10.47
C PHE A 386 24.78 -10.96 -11.97
#